data_d0a6e2fe8d023995fc11c0c44db9b86a
#
_entry.id   d0a6e2fe8d023995fc11c0c44db9b86a
#
_cell.length_a   1.000
_cell.length_b   1.000
_cell.length_c   1.000
_cell.angle_alpha   90.00
_cell.angle_beta   90.00
_cell.angle_gamma   90.00
#
_symmetry.space_group_name_H-M   'P 1'
#
loop_
_entity.id
_entity.type
_entity.pdbx_description
1 polymer ?
#
loop_
_entity_poly.entity_id
_entity_poly.type
_entity_poly.pdbx_seq_one_letter_code
_entity_poly.pdbx_strand_id
1 'polypeptide(L)'
;LNRFPQVGGLIDMARRRPTDGIDTIMGEYVAMAGRSHPCSPELTWHAEPQQLRGTVTFSQAFEGPPGRVRRGWVAGVLDHLMGMTHVHMGQPGMTSGLTVRYLKPTPLRQVITISAVAEALSQRLTEVKAEMRCGDSITATATATFVQVDRATFGIEPA
;
A
#
# COMPACT_ATOMS: atom_id res chain seq x y z
N LEU A 1 8.53 -8.49 -27.20
CA LEU A 1 8.19 -8.49 -25.77
C LEU A 1 9.42 -8.59 -24.85
N ASN A 2 10.55 -9.13 -25.35
CA ASN A 2 11.80 -9.24 -24.56
C ASN A 2 12.62 -7.93 -24.43
N ARG A 3 12.15 -6.80 -24.94
CA ARG A 3 12.84 -5.51 -24.81
C ARG A 3 12.76 -4.87 -23.41
N PHE A 4 11.88 -5.36 -22.56
CA PHE A 4 11.68 -4.87 -21.20
C PHE A 4 11.57 -6.06 -20.25
N PRO A 5 12.66 -6.49 -19.61
CA PRO A 5 12.66 -7.62 -18.67
C PRO A 5 11.60 -7.47 -17.55
N GLN A 6 11.31 -6.23 -17.16
CA GLN A 6 10.30 -5.90 -16.16
C GLN A 6 8.86 -6.26 -16.60
N VAL A 7 8.57 -6.20 -17.92
CA VAL A 7 7.26 -6.61 -18.46
C VAL A 7 7.10 -8.11 -18.42
N GLY A 8 8.20 -8.87 -18.58
CA GLY A 8 8.21 -10.34 -18.43
C GLY A 8 7.76 -10.74 -17.02
N GLY A 9 8.26 -10.08 -15.98
CA GLY A 9 7.86 -10.33 -14.59
C GLY A 9 6.37 -10.09 -14.34
N LEU A 10 5.79 -9.02 -14.92
CA LEU A 10 4.36 -8.72 -14.80
C LEU A 10 3.48 -9.77 -15.52
N ILE A 11 3.95 -10.29 -16.68
CA ILE A 11 3.25 -11.35 -17.41
C ILE A 11 3.31 -12.67 -16.64
N ASP A 12 4.46 -13.00 -16.04
CA ASP A 12 4.61 -14.20 -15.22
C ASP A 12 3.77 -14.13 -13.95
N MET A 13 3.63 -12.95 -13.34
CA MET A 13 2.72 -12.73 -12.22
C MET A 13 1.26 -12.98 -12.61
N ALA A 14 0.81 -12.48 -13.75
CA ALA A 14 -0.55 -12.71 -14.25
C ALA A 14 -0.84 -14.18 -14.55
N ARG A 15 0.22 -15.00 -14.73
CA ARG A 15 0.12 -16.45 -14.99
C ARG A 15 0.28 -17.32 -13.74
N ARG A 16 0.86 -16.78 -12.65
CA ARG A 16 0.99 -17.54 -11.39
C ARG A 16 -0.37 -17.68 -10.76
N ARG A 17 -0.75 -18.90 -10.43
CA ARG A 17 -1.92 -19.17 -9.59
C ARG A 17 -1.62 -18.67 -8.19
N PRO A 18 -2.61 -18.16 -7.44
CA PRO A 18 -2.43 -17.63 -6.08
C PRO A 18 -2.19 -18.73 -5.02
N THR A 19 -1.37 -19.73 -5.32
CA THR A 19 -1.00 -20.82 -4.40
C THR A 19 0.25 -20.53 -3.58
N ASP A 20 1.03 -19.51 -3.98
CA ASP A 20 2.21 -19.08 -3.24
C ASP A 20 1.77 -17.97 -2.27
N GLY A 21 1.68 -18.24 -1.00
CA GLY A 21 1.11 -17.44 0.08
C GLY A 21 1.03 -15.91 -0.11
N ILE A 22 0.06 -15.28 0.52
CA ILE A 22 -0.22 -13.82 0.44
C ILE A 22 1.04 -12.96 0.55
N ASP A 23 2.01 -13.36 1.37
CA ASP A 23 3.25 -12.61 1.59
C ASP A 23 4.15 -12.56 0.35
N THR A 24 4.17 -13.61 -0.47
CA THR A 24 4.97 -13.66 -1.69
C THR A 24 4.32 -12.84 -2.80
N ILE A 25 3.00 -12.88 -2.91
CA ILE A 25 2.23 -12.11 -3.92
C ILE A 25 2.21 -10.62 -3.57
N MET A 26 1.99 -10.30 -2.30
CA MET A 26 1.88 -8.91 -1.82
C MET A 26 3.25 -8.23 -1.66
N GLY A 27 4.35 -8.97 -1.58
CA GLY A 27 5.68 -8.40 -1.33
C GLY A 27 6.47 -8.02 -2.60
N GLU A 28 6.41 -8.85 -3.66
CA GLU A 28 7.36 -8.73 -4.78
C GLU A 28 6.83 -7.91 -5.96
N TYR A 29 5.54 -8.02 -6.29
CA TYR A 29 4.96 -7.46 -7.51
C TYR A 29 3.86 -6.42 -7.29
N VAL A 30 3.54 -6.09 -6.06
CA VAL A 30 2.48 -5.12 -5.77
C VAL A 30 2.84 -3.74 -6.28
N ALA A 31 1.93 -3.11 -7.00
CA ALA A 31 2.17 -1.85 -7.71
C ALA A 31 2.68 -0.70 -6.82
N MET A 32 2.31 -0.69 -5.54
CA MET A 32 2.68 0.41 -4.63
C MET A 32 3.88 0.10 -3.73
N ALA A 33 4.37 -1.15 -3.68
CA ALA A 33 5.42 -1.56 -2.76
C ALA A 33 6.31 -2.71 -3.26
N GLY A 34 5.97 -3.34 -4.36
CA GLY A 34 6.68 -4.51 -4.86
C GLY A 34 8.06 -4.18 -5.41
N ARG A 35 9.09 -4.87 -4.94
CA ARG A 35 10.48 -4.68 -5.38
C ARG A 35 10.69 -4.93 -6.87
N SER A 36 9.90 -5.81 -7.45
CA SER A 36 9.97 -6.17 -8.88
C SER A 36 9.00 -5.38 -9.74
N HIS A 37 8.19 -4.49 -9.19
CA HIS A 37 7.28 -3.66 -9.96
C HIS A 37 8.01 -2.40 -10.46
N PRO A 38 8.06 -2.14 -11.78
CA PRO A 38 8.89 -1.06 -12.36
C PRO A 38 8.47 0.35 -11.93
N CYS A 39 7.24 0.51 -11.47
CA CYS A 39 6.69 1.80 -11.03
C CYS A 39 6.43 1.83 -9.52
N SER A 40 7.01 0.93 -8.74
CA SER A 40 6.84 0.95 -7.29
C SER A 40 7.76 1.99 -6.65
N PRO A 41 7.26 2.82 -5.72
CA PRO A 41 8.13 3.63 -4.89
C PRO A 41 8.89 2.74 -3.89
N GLU A 42 10.00 3.23 -3.38
CA GLU A 42 10.77 2.54 -2.33
C GLU A 42 10.01 2.64 -0.98
N LEU A 43 9.07 1.73 -0.78
CA LEU A 43 8.28 1.63 0.45
C LEU A 43 8.81 0.49 1.32
N THR A 44 9.11 0.80 2.56
CA THR A 44 9.44 -0.18 3.61
C THR A 44 8.49 0.01 4.78
N TRP A 45 8.18 -1.06 5.50
CA TRP A 45 7.36 -0.99 6.72
C TRP A 45 7.76 -2.02 7.75
N HIS A 46 7.37 -1.78 8.99
CA HIS A 46 7.44 -2.71 10.10
C HIS A 46 6.12 -2.71 10.86
N ALA A 47 5.80 -3.84 11.45
CA ALA A 47 4.56 -4.04 12.18
C ALA A 47 4.74 -3.82 13.67
N GLU A 48 3.77 -3.12 14.27
CA GLU A 48 3.54 -3.01 15.70
C GLU A 48 2.11 -3.54 16.00
N PRO A 49 1.73 -3.83 17.25
CA PRO A 49 0.36 -4.23 17.55
C PRO A 49 -0.65 -3.19 17.03
N GLN A 50 -1.55 -3.62 16.14
CA GLN A 50 -2.62 -2.80 15.52
C GLN A 50 -2.13 -1.59 14.69
N GLN A 51 -0.83 -1.49 14.41
CA GLN A 51 -0.24 -0.38 13.68
C GLN A 51 0.83 -0.88 12.72
N LEU A 52 0.92 -0.25 11.56
CA LEU A 52 2.09 -0.31 10.72
C LEU A 52 2.74 1.08 10.63
N ARG A 53 4.06 1.07 10.65
CA ARG A 53 4.88 2.24 10.33
C ARG A 53 5.73 1.95 9.11
N GLY A 54 5.82 2.91 8.21
CA GLY A 54 6.61 2.76 7.01
C GLY A 54 7.35 4.03 6.64
N THR A 55 8.27 3.88 5.72
CA THR A 55 8.95 4.99 5.05
C THR A 55 8.88 4.79 3.54
N VAL A 56 8.74 5.87 2.81
CA VAL A 56 8.75 5.89 1.36
C VAL A 56 9.59 7.05 0.84
N THR A 57 10.33 6.81 -0.23
CA THR A 57 11.02 7.86 -0.98
C THR A 57 10.50 7.85 -2.42
N PHE A 58 10.00 8.99 -2.86
CA PHE A 58 9.50 9.15 -4.22
C PHE A 58 10.58 9.74 -5.13
N SER A 59 10.97 9.01 -6.17
CA SER A 59 11.88 9.50 -7.21
C SER A 59 11.17 10.48 -8.16
N GLN A 60 11.90 11.01 -9.15
CA GLN A 60 11.33 11.88 -10.18
C GLN A 60 10.21 11.21 -11.01
N ALA A 61 10.19 9.87 -11.10
CA ALA A 61 9.15 9.13 -11.82
C ALA A 61 7.72 9.37 -11.25
N PHE A 62 7.63 9.81 -10.00
CA PHE A 62 6.37 10.06 -9.30
C PHE A 62 5.93 11.52 -9.33
N GLU A 63 6.61 12.36 -10.12
CA GLU A 63 6.32 13.78 -10.18
C GLU A 63 4.93 14.07 -10.75
N GLY A 64 4.27 15.03 -10.12
CA GLY A 64 3.06 15.69 -10.62
C GLY A 64 3.37 17.14 -10.95
N PRO A 65 2.98 18.11 -10.12
CA PRO A 65 3.49 19.47 -10.23
C PRO A 65 5.01 19.50 -9.96
N PRO A 66 5.76 20.46 -10.54
CA PRO A 66 7.22 20.53 -10.41
C PRO A 66 7.70 20.39 -8.96
N GLY A 67 8.59 19.43 -8.71
CA GLY A 67 9.18 19.13 -7.38
C GLY A 67 8.23 18.47 -6.40
N ARG A 68 7.05 18.01 -6.80
CA ARG A 68 6.03 17.44 -5.93
C ARG A 68 5.52 16.10 -6.44
N VAL A 69 5.21 15.22 -5.52
CA VAL A 69 4.60 13.92 -5.82
C VAL A 69 3.18 14.12 -6.35
N ARG A 70 2.82 13.38 -7.41
CA ARG A 70 1.44 13.31 -7.89
C ARG A 70 0.54 12.69 -6.83
N ARG A 71 -0.59 13.34 -6.55
CA ARG A 71 -1.51 12.96 -5.46
C ARG A 71 -2.03 11.52 -5.56
N GLY A 72 -2.19 10.99 -6.78
CA GLY A 72 -2.59 9.59 -6.96
C GLY A 72 -1.58 8.60 -6.39
N TRP A 73 -0.28 8.88 -6.46
CA TRP A 73 0.76 8.05 -5.82
C TRP A 73 0.71 8.15 -4.29
N VAL A 74 0.47 9.34 -3.77
CA VAL A 74 0.26 9.53 -2.32
C VAL A 74 -0.93 8.70 -1.83
N ALA A 75 -2.05 8.77 -2.55
CA ALA A 75 -3.25 7.98 -2.22
C ALA A 75 -2.99 6.47 -2.33
N GLY A 76 -2.32 6.02 -3.40
CA GLY A 76 -2.01 4.60 -3.61
C GLY A 76 -1.09 4.02 -2.54
N VAL A 77 -0.06 4.75 -2.12
CA VAL A 77 0.83 4.31 -1.03
C VAL A 77 0.09 4.26 0.31
N LEU A 78 -0.78 5.24 0.58
CA LEU A 78 -1.62 5.24 1.78
C LEU A 78 -2.59 4.05 1.76
N ASP A 79 -3.31 3.81 0.66
CA ASP A 79 -4.21 2.67 0.50
C ASP A 79 -3.48 1.34 0.72
N HIS A 80 -2.30 1.19 0.11
CA HIS A 80 -1.50 -0.02 0.27
C HIS A 80 -1.12 -0.27 1.74
N LEU A 81 -0.52 0.72 2.43
CA LEU A 81 -0.09 0.55 3.83
C LEU A 81 -1.28 0.32 4.77
N MET A 82 -2.42 0.98 4.51
CA MET A 82 -3.66 0.79 5.27
C MET A 82 -4.23 -0.61 5.05
N GLY A 83 -4.20 -1.13 3.82
CA GLY A 83 -4.57 -2.50 3.50
C GLY A 83 -3.69 -3.52 4.22
N MET A 84 -2.36 -3.30 4.21
CA MET A 84 -1.42 -4.16 4.95
C MET A 84 -1.65 -4.09 6.46
N THR A 85 -2.04 -2.92 7.00
CA THR A 85 -2.41 -2.78 8.42
C THR A 85 -3.64 -3.63 8.76
N HIS A 86 -4.65 -3.63 7.88
CA HIS A 86 -5.83 -4.48 8.05
C HIS A 86 -5.49 -5.98 7.99
N VAL A 87 -4.67 -6.39 7.03
CA VAL A 87 -4.19 -7.79 6.90
C VAL A 87 -3.38 -8.22 8.13
N HIS A 88 -2.55 -7.32 8.67
CA HIS A 88 -1.77 -7.57 9.89
C HIS A 88 -2.65 -7.90 11.11
N MET A 89 -3.89 -7.43 11.15
CA MET A 89 -4.87 -7.82 12.17
C MET A 89 -5.42 -9.25 11.97
N GLY A 90 -4.90 -10.00 11.01
CA GLY A 90 -5.23 -11.41 10.78
C GLY A 90 -6.48 -11.65 9.93
N GLN A 91 -7.01 -10.64 9.28
CA GLN A 91 -8.23 -10.76 8.47
C GLN A 91 -7.97 -10.34 7.02
N PRO A 92 -8.27 -11.17 6.02
CA PRO A 92 -8.28 -10.74 4.64
C PRO A 92 -9.47 -9.79 4.41
N GLY A 93 -9.24 -8.71 3.65
CA GLY A 93 -10.29 -7.74 3.39
C GLY A 93 -10.02 -6.92 2.13
N MET A 94 -11.04 -6.21 1.69
CA MET A 94 -10.98 -5.29 0.57
C MET A 94 -11.35 -3.88 1.02
N THR A 95 -10.69 -2.89 0.45
CA THR A 95 -11.02 -1.48 0.64
C THR A 95 -12.42 -1.23 0.08
N SER A 96 -13.35 -0.83 0.94
CA SER A 96 -14.72 -0.43 0.53
C SER A 96 -14.86 1.08 0.40
N GLY A 97 -13.98 1.84 1.02
CA GLY A 97 -13.94 3.29 0.91
C GLY A 97 -12.60 3.85 1.36
N LEU A 98 -12.13 4.89 0.69
CA LEU A 98 -10.90 5.61 1.01
C LEU A 98 -11.15 7.11 0.88
N THR A 99 -10.84 7.85 1.93
CA THR A 99 -10.84 9.32 1.92
C THR A 99 -9.43 9.82 2.22
N VAL A 100 -8.85 10.60 1.32
CA VAL A 100 -7.52 11.20 1.48
C VAL A 100 -7.64 12.72 1.55
N ARG A 101 -7.03 13.32 2.55
CA ARG A 101 -6.90 14.77 2.70
C ARG A 101 -5.44 15.17 2.48
N TYR A 102 -5.20 15.98 1.47
CA TYR A 102 -3.88 16.52 1.15
C TYR A 102 -3.71 17.86 1.84
N LEU A 103 -2.90 17.90 2.88
CA LEU A 103 -2.72 19.09 3.73
C LEU A 103 -1.59 19.97 3.23
N LYS A 104 -0.50 19.35 2.74
CA LYS A 104 0.66 20.04 2.15
C LYS A 104 1.18 19.25 0.94
N PRO A 105 1.89 19.88 0.02
CA PRO A 105 2.57 19.16 -1.05
C PRO A 105 3.58 18.16 -0.50
N THR A 106 3.53 16.91 -0.96
CA THR A 106 4.52 15.87 -0.62
C THR A 106 5.75 16.07 -1.51
N PRO A 107 6.95 16.29 -0.95
CA PRO A 107 8.15 16.52 -1.73
C PRO A 107 8.71 15.24 -2.36
N LEU A 108 9.41 15.38 -3.50
CA LEU A 108 10.23 14.33 -4.09
C LEU A 108 11.57 14.18 -3.35
N ARG A 109 12.19 13.01 -3.47
CA ARG A 109 13.57 12.71 -3.02
C ARG A 109 13.83 12.99 -1.53
N GLN A 110 12.79 12.98 -0.73
CA GLN A 110 12.87 13.07 0.73
C GLN A 110 12.23 11.83 1.35
N VAL A 111 12.72 11.45 2.52
CA VAL A 111 12.12 10.36 3.29
C VAL A 111 10.80 10.85 3.86
N ILE A 112 9.74 10.16 3.49
CA ILE A 112 8.38 10.37 3.98
C ILE A 112 8.07 9.25 4.95
N THR A 113 7.64 9.57 6.16
CA THR A 113 7.17 8.60 7.15
C THR A 113 5.67 8.44 7.05
N ILE A 114 5.18 7.22 7.26
CA ILE A 114 3.77 6.88 7.24
C ILE A 114 3.46 6.06 8.49
N SER A 115 2.36 6.35 9.13
CA SER A 115 1.80 5.52 10.20
C SER A 115 0.35 5.20 9.88
N ALA A 116 -0.05 3.95 10.08
CA ALA A 116 -1.43 3.51 9.89
C ALA A 116 -1.88 2.67 11.08
N VAL A 117 -3.02 3.02 11.66
CA VAL A 117 -3.61 2.36 12.84
C VAL A 117 -4.97 1.83 12.46
N ALA A 118 -5.23 0.57 12.81
CA ALA A 118 -6.50 -0.10 12.54
C ALA A 118 -7.36 -0.19 13.81
N GLU A 119 -8.66 0.02 13.63
CA GLU A 119 -9.69 -0.13 14.65
C GLU A 119 -10.85 -0.97 14.11
N ALA A 120 -11.19 -2.06 14.80
CA ALA A 120 -12.32 -2.88 14.41
C ALA A 120 -13.64 -2.15 14.75
N LEU A 121 -14.48 -1.90 13.75
CA LEU A 121 -15.81 -1.31 13.93
C LEU A 121 -16.88 -2.39 14.19
N SER A 122 -16.68 -3.58 13.63
CA SER A 122 -17.53 -4.75 13.82
C SER A 122 -16.75 -6.03 13.48
N GLN A 123 -17.41 -7.18 13.51
CA GLN A 123 -16.79 -8.44 13.09
C GLN A 123 -16.32 -8.46 11.63
N ARG A 124 -16.89 -7.62 10.76
CA ARG A 124 -16.62 -7.59 9.33
C ARG A 124 -16.06 -6.25 8.81
N LEU A 125 -16.04 -5.23 9.64
CA LEU A 125 -15.63 -3.88 9.24
C LEU A 125 -14.47 -3.41 10.11
N THR A 126 -13.43 -2.92 9.45
CA THR A 126 -12.28 -2.29 10.09
C THR A 126 -12.10 -0.89 9.51
N GLU A 127 -11.96 0.11 10.35
CA GLU A 127 -11.49 1.43 9.96
C GLU A 127 -9.97 1.49 10.15
N VAL A 128 -9.29 2.03 9.18
CA VAL A 128 -7.85 2.32 9.28
C VAL A 128 -7.65 3.80 9.06
N LYS A 129 -6.91 4.44 9.96
CA LYS A 129 -6.49 5.83 9.86
C LYS A 129 -4.99 5.90 9.60
N ALA A 130 -4.58 6.74 8.67
CA ALA A 130 -3.19 6.91 8.32
C ALA A 130 -2.78 8.37 8.24
N GLU A 131 -1.52 8.60 8.53
CA GLU A 131 -0.87 9.90 8.44
C GLU A 131 0.47 9.76 7.70
N MET A 132 0.73 10.72 6.80
CA MET A 132 1.96 10.81 6.02
C MET A 132 2.69 12.10 6.37
N ARG A 133 3.99 12.01 6.68
CA ARG A 133 4.82 13.14 7.13
C ARG A 133 6.13 13.24 6.35
N CYS A 134 6.56 14.49 6.16
CA CYS A 134 7.93 14.84 5.80
C CYS A 134 8.53 15.65 6.94
N GLY A 135 9.44 15.06 7.71
CA GLY A 135 9.88 15.61 8.98
C GLY A 135 8.68 15.89 9.91
N ASP A 136 8.59 17.08 10.46
CA ASP A 136 7.49 17.47 11.36
C ASP A 136 6.20 17.87 10.63
N SER A 137 6.22 17.97 9.31
CA SER A 137 5.07 18.41 8.52
C SER A 137 4.19 17.27 8.07
N ILE A 138 2.91 17.26 8.45
CA ILE A 138 1.91 16.35 7.89
C ILE A 138 1.62 16.78 6.45
N THR A 139 1.82 15.89 5.49
CA THR A 139 1.54 16.15 4.07
C THR A 139 0.18 15.62 3.66
N ALA A 140 -0.24 14.48 4.22
CA ALA A 140 -1.57 13.90 3.97
C ALA A 140 -2.06 13.10 5.18
N THR A 141 -3.39 12.97 5.29
CA THR A 141 -4.06 12.03 6.17
C THR A 141 -5.07 11.23 5.37
N ALA A 142 -5.35 10.01 5.82
CA ALA A 142 -6.35 9.16 5.18
C ALA A 142 -7.19 8.41 6.20
N THR A 143 -8.43 8.09 5.81
CA THR A 143 -9.30 7.15 6.50
C THR A 143 -9.85 6.19 5.47
N ALA A 144 -9.73 4.89 5.73
CA ALA A 144 -10.27 3.84 4.88
C ALA A 144 -11.10 2.87 5.68
N THR A 145 -12.13 2.32 5.04
CA THR A 145 -12.93 1.22 5.58
C THR A 145 -12.62 -0.04 4.79
N PHE A 146 -12.32 -1.11 5.50
CA PHE A 146 -12.07 -2.43 4.96
C PHE A 146 -13.21 -3.36 5.35
N VAL A 147 -13.68 -4.13 4.37
CA VAL A 147 -14.68 -5.19 4.58
C VAL A 147 -13.96 -6.52 4.55
N GLN A 148 -14.12 -7.30 5.60
CA GLN A 148 -13.62 -8.68 5.62
C GLN A 148 -14.29 -9.49 4.51
N VAL A 149 -13.49 -10.21 3.75
CA VAL A 149 -13.92 -11.12 2.70
C VAL A 149 -13.44 -12.54 3.01
N ASP A 150 -14.14 -13.52 2.46
CA ASP A 150 -13.73 -14.91 2.59
C ASP A 150 -12.39 -15.12 1.86
N ARG A 151 -11.50 -15.93 2.45
CA ARG A 151 -10.19 -16.28 1.85
C ARG A 151 -10.35 -16.90 0.46
N ALA A 152 -11.43 -17.64 0.23
CA ALA A 152 -11.79 -18.20 -1.06
C ALA A 152 -11.95 -17.11 -2.16
N THR A 153 -12.31 -15.88 -1.80
CA THR A 153 -12.42 -14.75 -2.72
C THR A 153 -11.06 -14.40 -3.35
N PHE A 154 -9.96 -14.68 -2.66
CA PHE A 154 -8.60 -14.49 -3.16
C PHE A 154 -7.99 -15.77 -3.77
N GLY A 155 -8.77 -16.85 -3.91
CA GLY A 155 -8.27 -18.13 -4.37
C GLY A 155 -7.34 -18.84 -3.38
N ILE A 156 -7.42 -18.49 -2.10
CA ILE A 156 -6.63 -19.07 -1.02
C ILE A 156 -7.50 -20.16 -0.38
N GLU A 157 -7.12 -21.40 -0.60
CA GLU A 157 -7.80 -22.53 0.05
C GLU A 157 -7.59 -22.48 1.58
N PRO A 158 -8.62 -22.84 2.37
CA PRO A 158 -8.45 -23.00 3.81
C PRO A 158 -7.39 -24.09 4.09
N ALA A 159 -6.49 -23.76 5.01
CA ALA A 159 -5.46 -24.70 5.47
C ALA A 159 -6.08 -25.88 6.24
#